data_1ae700ab783403e0a6427e7886f45187
#
_entry.id   1ae700ab783403e0a6427e7886f45187
#
_cell.length_a   1.000
_cell.length_b   1.000
_cell.length_c   1.000
_cell.angle_alpha   90.00
_cell.angle_beta   90.00
_cell.angle_gamma   90.00
#
_symmetry.space_group_name_H-M   'P 1'
#
loop_
_entity.id
_entity.type
_entity.pdbx_description
1 polymer ?
#
loop_
_entity_poly.entity_id
_entity_poly.type
_entity_poly.pdbx_seq_one_letter_code
_entity_poly.pdbx_strand_id
1 'polypeptide(L)'
;MKKIMLVGRSGAGKTTLINVITGFYAPTAGEVIFNGKKISGLAPNVISLSGLGRTFQNVNLFPEMTALENVMTGYCVRTGYNLASAIFETRRFKREEQEAYEEAEKQLEFVGLIGERDTLAKNLPYGKRRLLEIARLLATDPQLVLLDEPVAGMNEQESEEVAQLVHKMRQEDNRTILLIEHHMK
;
A
#
# COMPACT_ATOMS: atom_id res chain seq x y z
N MET A 1 -16.39 -11.08 -4.06
CA MET A 1 -15.28 -10.48 -3.31
C MET A 1 -15.67 -10.21 -1.90
N LYS A 2 -14.75 -10.34 -0.95
CA LYS A 2 -15.09 -10.27 0.48
C LYS A 2 -14.38 -9.08 1.10
N LYS A 3 -15.13 -8.22 1.78
CA LYS A 3 -14.60 -7.27 2.76
C LYS A 3 -14.50 -8.02 4.08
N ILE A 4 -13.32 -8.06 4.69
CA ILE A 4 -13.11 -8.62 6.03
C ILE A 4 -12.74 -7.46 6.94
N MET A 5 -13.44 -7.34 8.05
CA MET A 5 -13.12 -6.35 9.08
C MET A 5 -12.65 -7.09 10.32
N LEU A 6 -11.47 -6.75 10.81
CA LEU A 6 -10.93 -7.26 12.05
C LEU A 6 -11.13 -6.23 13.16
N VAL A 7 -12.08 -6.49 14.05
CA VAL A 7 -12.45 -5.61 15.15
C VAL A 7 -12.06 -6.22 16.48
N GLY A 8 -11.56 -5.42 17.40
CA GLY A 8 -11.23 -5.86 18.74
C GLY A 8 -10.61 -4.73 19.58
N ARG A 9 -10.65 -4.86 20.90
CA ARG A 9 -10.04 -3.89 21.83
C ARG A 9 -8.53 -3.76 21.59
N SER A 10 -7.94 -2.65 22.05
CA SER A 10 -6.48 -2.51 22.11
C SER A 10 -5.88 -3.71 22.85
N GLY A 11 -4.75 -4.23 22.38
CA GLY A 11 -4.11 -5.42 22.96
C GLY A 11 -4.73 -6.77 22.57
N ALA A 12 -5.79 -6.83 21.78
CA ALA A 12 -6.42 -8.09 21.34
C ALA A 12 -5.60 -8.91 20.32
N GLY A 13 -4.37 -8.48 20.00
CA GLY A 13 -3.47 -9.21 19.09
C GLY A 13 -3.71 -8.93 17.59
N LYS A 14 -4.52 -7.93 17.21
CA LYS A 14 -4.80 -7.62 15.80
C LYS A 14 -3.53 -7.32 15.00
N THR A 15 -2.69 -6.42 15.50
CA THR A 15 -1.41 -6.07 14.87
C THR A 15 -0.45 -7.28 14.84
N THR A 16 -0.47 -8.12 15.88
CA THR A 16 0.31 -9.37 15.91
C THR A 16 -0.12 -10.32 14.80
N LEU A 17 -1.43 -10.51 14.61
CA LEU A 17 -1.97 -11.32 13.52
C LEU A 17 -1.53 -10.78 12.14
N ILE A 18 -1.63 -9.48 11.94
CA ILE A 18 -1.16 -8.84 10.69
C ILE A 18 0.35 -9.04 10.51
N ASN A 19 1.16 -8.89 11.57
CA ASN A 19 2.59 -9.11 11.48
C ASN A 19 2.94 -10.57 11.12
N VAL A 20 2.14 -11.54 11.58
CA VAL A 20 2.27 -12.94 11.15
C VAL A 20 1.90 -13.11 9.68
N ILE A 21 0.77 -12.55 9.25
CA ILE A 21 0.31 -12.63 7.85
C ILE A 21 1.33 -12.00 6.90
N THR A 22 1.95 -10.88 7.29
CA THR A 22 2.88 -10.12 6.46
C THR A 22 4.35 -10.52 6.64
N GLY A 23 4.63 -11.59 7.41
CA GLY A 23 5.97 -12.18 7.53
C GLY A 23 6.93 -11.44 8.47
N PHE A 24 6.45 -10.45 9.25
CA PHE A 24 7.28 -9.82 10.29
C PHE A 24 7.49 -10.74 11.49
N TYR A 25 6.54 -11.64 11.74
CA TYR A 25 6.65 -12.68 12.79
C TYR A 25 6.33 -14.04 12.20
N ALA A 26 7.11 -15.04 12.57
CA ALA A 26 6.78 -16.42 12.27
C ALA A 26 5.67 -16.92 13.21
N PRO A 27 4.67 -17.68 12.73
CA PRO A 27 3.68 -18.28 13.59
C PRO A 27 4.32 -19.37 14.47
N THR A 28 3.96 -19.42 15.77
CA THR A 28 4.42 -20.46 16.68
C THR A 28 3.83 -21.83 16.31
N ALA A 29 2.62 -21.84 15.77
CA ALA A 29 1.93 -23.04 15.29
C ALA A 29 0.95 -22.64 14.16
N GLY A 30 0.56 -23.62 13.35
CA GLY A 30 -0.32 -23.37 12.19
C GLY A 30 0.42 -22.78 10.99
N GLU A 31 -0.35 -22.38 10.00
CA GLU A 31 0.20 -21.82 8.77
C GLU A 31 -0.71 -20.74 8.17
N VAL A 32 -0.11 -19.85 7.41
CA VAL A 32 -0.82 -18.83 6.62
C VAL A 32 -0.79 -19.26 5.15
N ILE A 33 -1.98 -19.34 4.55
CA ILE A 33 -2.13 -19.69 3.13
C ILE A 33 -2.73 -18.50 2.42
N PHE A 34 -2.09 -18.03 1.35
CA PHE A 34 -2.56 -16.97 0.48
C PHE A 34 -2.58 -17.48 -0.97
N ASN A 35 -3.73 -17.36 -1.65
CA ASN A 35 -3.93 -17.86 -3.01
C ASN A 35 -3.49 -19.33 -3.19
N GLY A 36 -3.78 -20.19 -2.21
CA GLY A 36 -3.42 -21.61 -2.22
C GLY A 36 -1.94 -21.90 -1.97
N LYS A 37 -1.12 -20.88 -1.70
CA LYS A 37 0.31 -21.03 -1.40
C LYS A 37 0.57 -20.73 0.06
N LYS A 38 1.41 -21.54 0.70
CA LYS A 38 1.90 -21.29 2.05
C LYS A 38 2.87 -20.12 2.03
N ILE A 39 2.58 -19.09 2.83
CA ILE A 39 3.41 -17.89 2.98
C ILE A 39 4.02 -17.75 4.37
N SER A 40 3.70 -18.65 5.31
CA SER A 40 4.29 -18.66 6.66
C SER A 40 5.80 -18.77 6.61
N GLY A 41 6.48 -17.87 7.31
CA GLY A 41 7.95 -17.85 7.39
C GLY A 41 8.67 -17.30 6.18
N LEU A 42 7.94 -16.83 5.17
CA LEU A 42 8.54 -16.07 4.06
C LEU A 42 8.86 -14.64 4.52
N ALA A 43 9.89 -14.05 3.93
CA ALA A 43 10.26 -12.66 4.18
C ALA A 43 9.17 -11.69 3.68
N PRO A 44 8.97 -10.51 4.33
CA PRO A 44 7.92 -9.56 3.97
C PRO A 44 7.94 -9.11 2.51
N ASN A 45 9.12 -8.92 1.92
CA ASN A 45 9.26 -8.57 0.51
C ASN A 45 8.75 -9.67 -0.43
N VAL A 46 8.96 -10.95 -0.08
CA VAL A 46 8.46 -12.09 -0.87
C VAL A 46 6.94 -12.17 -0.79
N ILE A 47 6.38 -11.93 0.40
CA ILE A 47 4.94 -11.88 0.63
C ILE A 47 4.32 -10.71 -0.15
N SER A 48 4.95 -9.54 -0.14
CA SER A 48 4.50 -8.39 -0.92
C SER A 48 4.46 -8.70 -2.41
N LEU A 49 5.50 -9.30 -2.96
CA LEU A 49 5.56 -9.73 -4.36
C LEU A 49 4.53 -10.82 -4.72
N SER A 50 4.00 -11.54 -3.72
CA SER A 50 2.92 -12.50 -3.95
C SER A 50 1.54 -11.84 -4.11
N GLY A 51 1.44 -10.52 -4.01
CA GLY A 51 0.21 -9.75 -4.17
C GLY A 51 -0.46 -9.36 -2.85
N LEU A 52 0.28 -9.32 -1.73
CA LEU A 52 -0.22 -8.88 -0.43
C LEU A 52 0.40 -7.54 -0.07
N GLY A 53 -0.39 -6.47 -0.12
CA GLY A 53 0.05 -5.13 0.23
C GLY A 53 -0.41 -4.71 1.62
N ARG A 54 0.41 -3.93 2.35
CA ARG A 54 0.07 -3.41 3.68
C ARG A 54 0.48 -1.95 3.82
N THR A 55 -0.41 -1.13 4.42
CA THR A 55 -0.01 0.14 5.02
C THR A 55 0.45 -0.08 6.46
N PHE A 56 1.32 0.81 6.94
CA PHE A 56 1.78 0.78 8.32
C PHE A 56 1.03 1.82 9.16
N GLN A 57 1.03 1.65 10.47
CA GLN A 57 0.43 2.61 11.41
C GLN A 57 1.08 4.00 11.27
N ASN A 58 2.40 4.05 11.11
CA ASN A 58 3.12 5.27 10.79
C ASN A 58 3.30 5.39 9.28
N VAL A 59 2.99 6.58 8.74
CA VAL A 59 3.18 6.87 7.32
C VAL A 59 4.66 6.82 6.96
N ASN A 60 5.02 5.90 6.08
CA ASN A 60 6.40 5.64 5.65
C ASN A 60 6.58 6.06 4.19
N LEU A 61 6.83 7.34 3.96
CA LEU A 61 7.12 7.92 2.65
C LEU A 61 8.59 8.34 2.56
N PHE A 62 9.08 8.51 1.35
CA PHE A 62 10.37 9.16 1.09
C PHE A 62 10.15 10.68 1.12
N PRO A 63 10.58 11.40 2.18
CA PRO A 63 10.16 12.77 2.43
C PRO A 63 10.71 13.75 1.39
N GLU A 64 11.89 13.47 0.83
CA GLU A 64 12.59 14.31 -0.15
C GLU A 64 12.21 13.97 -1.62
N MET A 65 11.35 12.97 -1.81
CA MET A 65 10.77 12.66 -3.12
C MET A 65 9.42 13.35 -3.28
N THR A 66 9.07 13.67 -4.52
CA THR A 66 7.72 14.14 -4.89
C THR A 66 6.66 13.07 -4.65
N ALA A 67 5.38 13.43 -4.71
CA ALA A 67 4.30 12.47 -4.64
C ALA A 67 4.40 11.44 -5.78
N LEU A 68 4.67 11.90 -7.00
CA LEU A 68 4.86 11.04 -8.16
C LEU A 68 6.00 10.04 -7.96
N GLU A 69 7.18 10.51 -7.59
CA GLU A 69 8.36 9.66 -7.36
C GLU A 69 8.11 8.63 -6.26
N ASN A 70 7.41 9.01 -5.17
CA ASN A 70 7.01 8.06 -4.14
C ASN A 70 6.16 6.93 -4.72
N VAL A 71 5.16 7.21 -5.57
CA VAL A 71 4.31 6.18 -6.16
C VAL A 71 5.08 5.33 -7.15
N MET A 72 5.96 5.92 -7.97
CA MET A 72 6.83 5.19 -8.89
C MET A 72 7.67 4.12 -8.17
N THR A 73 8.13 4.38 -6.92
CA THR A 73 8.85 3.34 -6.15
C THR A 73 8.03 2.07 -5.93
N GLY A 74 6.71 2.20 -5.80
CA GLY A 74 5.79 1.06 -5.68
C GLY A 74 5.80 0.19 -6.95
N TYR A 75 5.73 0.81 -8.11
CA TYR A 75 5.82 0.12 -9.40
C TYR A 75 7.17 -0.58 -9.60
N CYS A 76 8.28 0.07 -9.22
CA CYS A 76 9.62 -0.50 -9.32
C CYS A 76 9.78 -1.80 -8.50
N VAL A 77 9.13 -1.91 -7.35
CA VAL A 77 9.12 -3.15 -6.56
C VAL A 77 8.50 -4.32 -7.34
N ARG A 78 7.46 -4.06 -8.12
CA ARG A 78 6.76 -5.06 -8.94
C ARG A 78 7.60 -5.55 -10.11
N THR A 79 8.32 -4.66 -10.78
CA THR A 79 9.05 -4.97 -12.03
C THR A 79 10.46 -5.50 -11.83
N GLY A 80 10.99 -5.43 -10.59
CA GLY A 80 12.34 -5.92 -10.29
C GLY A 80 13.42 -5.13 -11.02
N TYR A 81 13.46 -3.82 -10.86
CA TYR A 81 14.42 -2.90 -11.47
C TYR A 81 15.85 -3.43 -11.39
N ASN A 82 16.48 -3.60 -12.55
CA ASN A 82 17.87 -4.01 -12.62
C ASN A 82 18.77 -2.76 -12.68
N LEU A 83 19.58 -2.55 -11.63
CA LEU A 83 20.50 -1.42 -11.53
C LEU A 83 21.42 -1.27 -12.77
N ALA A 84 21.83 -2.37 -13.39
CA ALA A 84 22.63 -2.34 -14.60
C ALA A 84 21.85 -1.72 -15.79
N SER A 85 20.55 -1.98 -15.93
CA SER A 85 19.75 -1.40 -17.01
C SER A 85 19.53 0.12 -16.82
N ALA A 86 19.52 0.59 -15.57
CA ALA A 86 19.46 2.00 -15.25
C ALA A 86 20.75 2.75 -15.62
N ILE A 87 21.92 2.16 -15.33
CA ILE A 87 23.23 2.77 -15.64
C ILE A 87 23.44 2.94 -17.15
N PHE A 88 22.97 1.99 -17.95
CA PHE A 88 23.15 2.00 -19.41
C PHE A 88 22.02 2.69 -20.17
N GLU A 89 21.04 3.29 -19.52
CA GLU A 89 19.86 3.96 -20.13
C GLU A 89 19.27 3.18 -21.32
N THR A 90 19.13 1.89 -21.17
CA THR A 90 18.68 1.02 -22.26
C THR A 90 17.26 1.41 -22.73
N ARG A 91 16.91 1.07 -23.99
CA ARG A 91 15.54 1.27 -24.49
C ARG A 91 14.48 0.59 -23.60
N ARG A 92 14.86 -0.52 -22.98
CA ARG A 92 14.02 -1.24 -22.03
C ARG A 92 13.81 -0.40 -20.76
N PHE A 93 14.87 0.20 -20.21
CA PHE A 93 14.80 1.06 -19.04
C PHE A 93 13.87 2.26 -19.27
N LYS A 94 14.04 2.98 -20.42
CA LYS A 94 13.18 4.12 -20.75
C LYS A 94 11.71 3.75 -20.87
N ARG A 95 11.41 2.55 -21.38
CA ARG A 95 10.04 2.05 -21.45
C ARG A 95 9.49 1.72 -20.06
N GLU A 96 10.25 1.01 -19.23
CA GLU A 96 9.86 0.67 -17.85
C GLU A 96 9.67 1.93 -16.99
N GLU A 97 10.50 2.96 -17.18
CA GLU A 97 10.35 4.25 -16.54
C GLU A 97 9.07 4.99 -16.97
N GLN A 98 8.77 4.97 -18.25
CA GLN A 98 7.53 5.56 -18.78
C GLN A 98 6.30 4.83 -18.25
N GLU A 99 6.32 3.50 -18.22
CA GLU A 99 5.24 2.68 -17.64
C GLU A 99 5.07 2.97 -16.13
N ALA A 100 6.19 3.16 -15.39
CA ALA A 100 6.15 3.54 -13.97
C ALA A 100 5.53 4.92 -13.76
N TYR A 101 5.87 5.87 -14.64
CA TYR A 101 5.31 7.22 -14.61
C TYR A 101 3.80 7.20 -14.84
N GLU A 102 3.34 6.54 -15.91
CA GLU A 102 1.92 6.43 -16.26
C GLU A 102 1.11 5.73 -15.16
N GLU A 103 1.65 4.64 -14.60
CA GLU A 103 0.99 3.95 -13.48
C GLU A 103 0.94 4.83 -12.24
N ALA A 104 1.99 5.59 -11.95
CA ALA A 104 2.02 6.49 -10.81
C ALA A 104 1.01 7.64 -10.95
N GLU A 105 0.89 8.26 -12.13
CA GLU A 105 -0.13 9.27 -12.39
C GLU A 105 -1.54 8.70 -12.20
N LYS A 106 -1.80 7.53 -12.75
CA LYS A 106 -3.08 6.82 -12.58
C LYS A 106 -3.42 6.57 -11.11
N GLN A 107 -2.46 6.13 -10.31
CA GLN A 107 -2.70 5.90 -8.88
C GLN A 107 -2.88 7.22 -8.11
N LEU A 108 -2.15 8.29 -8.46
CA LEU A 108 -2.38 9.63 -7.90
C LEU A 108 -3.75 10.17 -8.25
N GLU A 109 -4.22 9.99 -9.48
CA GLU A 109 -5.56 10.36 -9.90
C GLU A 109 -6.63 9.55 -9.13
N PHE A 110 -6.39 8.24 -8.98
CA PHE A 110 -7.28 7.34 -8.26
C PHE A 110 -7.50 7.77 -6.80
N VAL A 111 -6.45 8.24 -6.11
CA VAL A 111 -6.55 8.73 -4.72
C VAL A 111 -6.82 10.24 -4.63
N GLY A 112 -7.00 10.96 -5.74
CA GLY A 112 -7.30 12.39 -5.76
C GLY A 112 -6.10 13.32 -5.52
N LEU A 113 -4.88 12.85 -5.74
CA LEU A 113 -3.63 13.61 -5.50
C LEU A 113 -2.89 14.04 -6.77
N ILE A 114 -3.49 13.91 -7.95
CA ILE A 114 -2.80 14.25 -9.22
C ILE A 114 -2.33 15.72 -9.25
N GLY A 115 -3.09 16.64 -8.64
CA GLY A 115 -2.69 18.04 -8.54
C GLY A 115 -1.47 18.30 -7.64
N GLU A 116 -1.06 17.32 -6.84
CA GLU A 116 0.08 17.39 -5.91
C GLU A 116 1.28 16.56 -6.41
N ARG A 117 1.24 16.08 -7.64
CA ARG A 117 2.23 15.12 -8.17
C ARG A 117 3.68 15.59 -8.01
N ASP A 118 3.92 16.90 -8.17
CA ASP A 118 5.25 17.52 -8.10
C ASP A 118 5.60 18.06 -6.69
N THR A 119 4.67 17.88 -5.73
CA THR A 119 4.87 18.33 -4.34
C THR A 119 5.71 17.30 -3.58
N LEU A 120 6.75 17.75 -2.85
CA LEU A 120 7.53 16.89 -1.98
C LEU A 120 6.65 16.29 -0.89
N ALA A 121 6.80 15.00 -0.61
CA ALA A 121 5.97 14.27 0.36
C ALA A 121 6.00 14.90 1.76
N LYS A 122 7.13 15.47 2.19
CA LYS A 122 7.25 16.19 3.47
C LYS A 122 6.36 17.44 3.56
N ASN A 123 6.03 18.06 2.44
CA ASN A 123 5.21 19.28 2.38
C ASN A 123 3.71 19.00 2.33
N LEU A 124 3.30 17.75 2.15
CA LEU A 124 1.90 17.37 2.14
C LEU A 124 1.33 17.34 3.57
N PRO A 125 0.07 17.79 3.78
CA PRO A 125 -0.68 17.57 5.02
C PRO A 125 -0.77 16.07 5.36
N TYR A 126 -1.01 15.77 6.65
CA TYR A 126 -1.02 14.38 7.13
C TYR A 126 -2.01 13.48 6.38
N GLY A 127 -3.25 13.93 6.17
CA GLY A 127 -4.25 13.19 5.42
C GLY A 127 -3.81 12.88 3.98
N LYS A 128 -3.23 13.87 3.27
CA LYS A 128 -2.70 13.67 1.92
C LYS A 128 -1.50 12.72 1.90
N ARG A 129 -0.64 12.74 2.92
CA ARG A 129 0.45 11.75 3.04
C ARG A 129 -0.07 10.33 3.19
N ARG A 130 -1.19 10.15 3.91
CA ARG A 130 -1.82 8.84 4.04
C ARG A 130 -2.41 8.35 2.72
N LEU A 131 -3.07 9.23 1.97
CA LEU A 131 -3.55 8.91 0.62
C LEU A 131 -2.38 8.56 -0.32
N LEU A 132 -1.27 9.29 -0.23
CA LEU A 132 -0.06 9.00 -1.01
C LEU A 132 0.55 7.64 -0.66
N GLU A 133 0.57 7.26 0.62
CA GLU A 133 1.00 5.91 1.04
C GLU A 133 0.14 4.82 0.42
N ILE A 134 -1.19 5.04 0.38
CA ILE A 134 -2.12 4.12 -0.28
C ILE A 134 -1.86 4.07 -1.79
N ALA A 135 -1.67 5.22 -2.46
CA ALA A 135 -1.34 5.27 -3.89
C ALA A 135 -0.07 4.47 -4.22
N ARG A 136 0.99 4.65 -3.43
CA ARG A 136 2.25 3.89 -3.56
C ARG A 136 2.02 2.39 -3.38
N LEU A 137 1.18 2.01 -2.42
CA LEU A 137 0.82 0.62 -2.20
C LEU A 137 0.06 0.05 -3.40
N LEU A 138 -0.90 0.79 -3.96
CA LEU A 138 -1.69 0.37 -5.12
C LEU A 138 -0.83 0.17 -6.37
N ALA A 139 0.24 0.95 -6.54
CA ALA A 139 1.19 0.80 -7.65
C ALA A 139 1.95 -0.55 -7.62
N THR A 140 2.00 -1.24 -6.47
CA THR A 140 2.51 -2.62 -6.39
C THR A 140 1.54 -3.66 -6.94
N ASP A 141 0.32 -3.26 -7.33
CA ASP A 141 -0.77 -4.09 -7.83
C ASP A 141 -1.17 -5.25 -6.88
N PRO A 142 -1.48 -4.96 -5.60
CA PRO A 142 -1.80 -5.99 -4.63
C PRO A 142 -3.21 -6.57 -4.86
N GLN A 143 -3.37 -7.89 -4.69
CA GLN A 143 -4.67 -8.57 -4.69
C GLN A 143 -5.38 -8.45 -3.34
N LEU A 144 -4.61 -8.40 -2.25
CA LEU A 144 -5.07 -8.19 -0.88
C LEU A 144 -4.39 -6.95 -0.31
N VAL A 145 -5.19 -5.97 0.10
CA VAL A 145 -4.74 -4.74 0.76
C VAL A 145 -5.08 -4.80 2.23
N LEU A 146 -4.07 -4.69 3.08
CA LEU A 146 -4.19 -4.61 4.53
C LEU A 146 -4.04 -3.14 4.95
N LEU A 147 -5.11 -2.56 5.50
CA LEU A 147 -5.12 -1.20 6.03
C LEU A 147 -5.19 -1.25 7.55
N ASP A 148 -4.11 -0.82 8.21
CA ASP A 148 -3.97 -0.83 9.67
C ASP A 148 -4.24 0.59 10.20
N GLU A 149 -5.43 0.79 10.78
CA GLU A 149 -5.92 2.06 11.33
C GLU A 149 -5.73 3.25 10.34
N PRO A 150 -6.26 3.16 9.11
CA PRO A 150 -5.95 4.14 8.07
C PRO A 150 -6.43 5.56 8.38
N VAL A 151 -7.39 5.74 9.28
CA VAL A 151 -7.94 7.05 9.66
C VAL A 151 -7.42 7.57 11.01
N ALA A 152 -6.48 6.86 11.64
CA ALA A 152 -5.94 7.28 12.94
C ALA A 152 -5.28 8.66 12.86
N GLY A 153 -5.67 9.57 13.76
CA GLY A 153 -5.13 10.93 13.83
C GLY A 153 -5.66 11.91 12.79
N MET A 154 -6.67 11.52 12.00
CA MET A 154 -7.31 12.35 11.00
C MET A 154 -8.53 13.11 11.57
N ASN A 155 -8.85 14.25 10.97
CA ASN A 155 -10.11 14.91 11.21
C ASN A 155 -11.27 14.17 10.50
N GLU A 156 -12.51 14.63 10.70
CA GLU A 156 -13.70 13.95 10.18
C GLU A 156 -13.75 13.96 8.65
N GLN A 157 -13.36 15.06 8.02
CA GLN A 157 -13.33 15.19 6.56
C GLN A 157 -12.26 14.27 5.93
N GLU A 158 -11.05 14.27 6.47
CA GLU A 158 -9.96 13.39 5.99
C GLU A 158 -10.32 11.90 6.17
N SER A 159 -11.00 11.57 7.27
CA SER A 159 -11.47 10.20 7.54
C SER A 159 -12.51 9.75 6.51
N GLU A 160 -13.42 10.65 6.13
CA GLU A 160 -14.42 10.39 5.09
C GLU A 160 -13.76 10.18 3.72
N GLU A 161 -12.76 10.98 3.35
CA GLU A 161 -12.00 10.83 2.11
C GLU A 161 -11.34 9.45 2.02
N VAL A 162 -10.72 8.98 3.11
CA VAL A 162 -10.14 7.63 3.16
C VAL A 162 -11.22 6.55 3.10
N ALA A 163 -12.36 6.72 3.76
CA ALA A 163 -13.46 5.77 3.71
C ALA A 163 -14.04 5.64 2.29
N GLN A 164 -14.20 6.76 1.60
CA GLN A 164 -14.63 6.79 0.19
C GLN A 164 -13.60 6.11 -0.72
N LEU A 165 -12.30 6.36 -0.49
CA LEU A 165 -11.24 5.68 -1.24
C LEU A 165 -11.29 4.16 -1.03
N VAL A 166 -11.45 3.68 0.21
CA VAL A 166 -11.60 2.24 0.50
C VAL A 166 -12.81 1.64 -0.23
N HIS A 167 -13.90 2.40 -0.30
CA HIS A 167 -15.09 1.99 -1.04
C HIS A 167 -14.82 1.90 -2.54
N LYS A 168 -14.16 2.90 -3.12
CA LYS A 168 -13.75 2.97 -4.52
C LYS A 168 -12.81 1.82 -4.89
N MET A 169 -11.78 1.55 -4.09
CA MET A 169 -10.85 0.42 -4.27
C MET A 169 -11.58 -0.92 -4.37
N ARG A 170 -12.66 -1.09 -3.59
CA ARG A 170 -13.46 -2.31 -3.61
C ARG A 170 -14.32 -2.42 -4.87
N GLN A 171 -14.95 -1.32 -5.30
CA GLN A 171 -15.94 -1.35 -6.39
C GLN A 171 -15.29 -1.34 -7.76
N GLU A 172 -14.29 -0.49 -7.96
CA GLU A 172 -13.70 -0.24 -9.27
C GLU A 172 -12.48 -1.13 -9.53
N ASP A 173 -11.68 -1.41 -8.51
CA ASP A 173 -10.39 -2.10 -8.65
C ASP A 173 -10.46 -3.60 -8.30
N ASN A 174 -11.63 -4.07 -7.88
CA ASN A 174 -11.89 -5.49 -7.61
C ASN A 174 -10.94 -6.12 -6.56
N ARG A 175 -10.34 -5.32 -5.66
CA ARG A 175 -9.36 -5.77 -4.65
C ARG A 175 -10.02 -6.29 -3.39
N THR A 176 -9.40 -7.25 -2.75
CA THR A 176 -9.79 -7.68 -1.40
C THR A 176 -9.15 -6.74 -0.38
N ILE A 177 -9.95 -6.22 0.55
CA ILE A 177 -9.48 -5.29 1.58
C ILE A 177 -9.70 -5.90 2.95
N LEU A 178 -8.67 -5.95 3.77
CA LEU A 178 -8.73 -6.21 5.19
C LEU A 178 -8.45 -4.92 5.95
N LEU A 179 -9.48 -4.41 6.62
CA LEU A 179 -9.42 -3.19 7.41
C LEU A 179 -9.36 -3.51 8.89
N ILE A 180 -8.43 -2.88 9.60
CA ILE A 180 -8.37 -2.88 11.06
C ILE A 180 -8.78 -1.51 11.55
N GLU A 181 -9.76 -1.49 12.45
CA GLU A 181 -10.21 -0.28 13.12
C GLU A 181 -10.49 -0.54 14.60
N HIS A 182 -10.29 0.50 15.42
CA HIS A 182 -10.59 0.47 16.84
C HIS A 182 -11.96 1.08 17.17
N HIS A 183 -12.42 2.02 16.37
CA HIS A 183 -13.69 2.70 16.54
C HIS A 183 -14.57 2.50 15.32
N MET A 184 -15.73 1.88 15.53
CA MET A 184 -16.82 1.94 14.57
C MET A 184 -17.73 3.12 14.99
N LYS A 185 -17.79 4.15 14.17
CA LYS A 185 -18.93 5.07 14.13
C LYS A 185 -19.96 4.59 13.13
#